data_7eee18cfca460c85543f36529f314045
#
_entry.id   7eee18cfca460c85543f36529f314045
#
_cell.length_a   1.000
_cell.length_b   1.000
_cell.length_c   1.000
_cell.angle_alpha   90.00
_cell.angle_beta   90.00
_cell.angle_gamma   90.00
#
_symmetry.space_group_name_H-M   'P 1'
#
loop_
_entity.id
_entity.type
_entity.pdbx_description
1 polymer ?
#
loop_
_entity_poly.entity_id
_entity_poly.type
_entity_poly.pdbx_seq_one_letter_code
_entity_poly.pdbx_strand_id
1 'polypeptide(L)'
;MASDASRPVRLWLWCVAALVFLTVVVGGATRLTESGLSIVEWRPVTGMVPPLSQAEWAAEFEKYKVIPQYELVNRGMSLDDFKVIYWWEWVHRILGRLIGVAFLLPFLWFLWRGAIAPGMRAGLVVIFILGAVQGGVGWWMVASGLAERIHVSHDRLAFHFTLACVIYAALIWTAARLLPATAAAAAPVRLRVGAIVIVVLTLVQFFLGALVAGLRAGLIYNTWPLMDDRFIPRSADLFFASPVWLNFVENAMTVQFNHRMAGYVLLLVALVHLFDVWRTQDRGEGALGWATALTLAMVAQIGLGVLTLIHHVPIDLALLHQAGALVVLTIGVLHAERLTPRRAAQADEAKAALDARSV
;
A
#
# COMPACT_ATOMS: atom_id res chain seq x y z
N MET A 1 1.05 33.73 -10.26
CA MET A 1 2.26 33.72 -9.39
C MET A 1 2.17 32.79 -8.17
N ALA A 2 1.00 32.24 -7.81
CA ALA A 2 0.89 31.28 -6.68
C ALA A 2 1.45 29.88 -6.98
N SER A 3 1.78 29.55 -8.23
CA SER A 3 2.21 28.20 -8.65
C SER A 3 3.66 27.82 -8.29
N ASP A 4 4.52 28.79 -8.04
CA ASP A 4 5.95 28.51 -7.83
C ASP A 4 6.30 28.25 -6.35
N ALA A 5 5.61 28.87 -5.43
CA ALA A 5 5.86 28.71 -3.98
C ALA A 5 5.45 27.30 -3.45
N SER A 6 4.48 26.63 -4.08
CA SER A 6 4.05 25.28 -3.69
C SER A 6 4.88 24.15 -4.31
N ARG A 7 5.71 24.45 -5.32
CA ARG A 7 6.52 23.44 -6.04
C ARG A 7 7.49 22.69 -5.13
N PRO A 8 8.27 23.32 -4.22
CA PRO A 8 9.17 22.60 -3.32
C PRO A 8 8.41 21.65 -2.38
N VAL A 9 7.27 22.09 -1.80
CA VAL A 9 6.44 21.27 -0.92
C VAL A 9 5.88 20.07 -1.68
N ARG A 10 5.42 20.29 -2.92
CA ARG A 10 4.93 19.22 -3.79
C ARG A 10 6.01 18.20 -4.12
N LEU A 11 7.20 18.65 -4.53
CA LEU A 11 8.33 17.74 -4.83
C LEU A 11 8.73 16.93 -3.60
N TRP A 12 8.81 17.56 -2.43
CA TRP A 12 9.06 16.85 -1.18
C TRP A 12 8.05 15.73 -0.94
N LEU A 13 6.74 16.00 -1.07
CA LEU A 13 5.71 14.97 -0.87
C LEU A 13 5.83 13.83 -1.88
N TRP A 14 6.16 14.13 -3.15
CA TRP A 14 6.43 13.09 -4.16
C TRP A 14 7.66 12.26 -3.83
N CYS A 15 8.74 12.87 -3.34
CA CYS A 15 9.93 12.14 -2.89
C CYS A 15 9.60 11.20 -1.71
N VAL A 16 8.82 11.68 -0.73
CA VAL A 16 8.39 10.83 0.40
C VAL A 16 7.49 9.69 -0.10
N ALA A 17 6.56 9.96 -1.01
CA ALA A 17 5.72 8.90 -1.61
C ALA A 17 6.57 7.86 -2.36
N ALA A 18 7.58 8.29 -3.12
CA ALA A 18 8.51 7.38 -3.79
C ALA A 18 9.30 6.51 -2.80
N LEU A 19 9.72 7.08 -1.66
CA LEU A 19 10.36 6.31 -0.58
C LEU A 19 9.40 5.29 0.03
N VAL A 20 8.13 5.65 0.25
CA VAL A 20 7.11 4.70 0.73
C VAL A 20 6.90 3.59 -0.28
N PHE A 21 6.77 3.90 -1.59
CA PHE A 21 6.68 2.92 -2.66
C PHE A 21 7.84 1.92 -2.62
N LEU A 22 9.08 2.44 -2.58
CA LEU A 22 10.28 1.62 -2.51
C LEU A 22 10.28 0.74 -1.25
N THR A 23 9.92 1.30 -0.08
CA THR A 23 9.87 0.57 1.19
C THR A 23 8.84 -0.55 1.15
N VAL A 24 7.69 -0.34 0.52
CA VAL A 24 6.68 -1.38 0.33
C VAL A 24 7.22 -2.51 -0.54
N VAL A 25 7.91 -2.21 -1.66
CA VAL A 25 8.51 -3.24 -2.52
C VAL A 25 9.60 -4.02 -1.80
N VAL A 26 10.50 -3.33 -1.07
CA VAL A 26 11.55 -3.98 -0.25
C VAL A 26 10.93 -4.82 0.87
N GLY A 27 9.84 -4.36 1.50
CA GLY A 27 9.09 -5.14 2.48
C GLY A 27 8.52 -6.44 1.91
N GLY A 28 8.04 -6.38 0.65
CA GLY A 28 7.62 -7.57 -0.10
C GLY A 28 8.78 -8.54 -0.33
N ALA A 29 9.95 -8.04 -0.74
CA ALA A 29 11.15 -8.84 -0.89
C ALA A 29 11.57 -9.47 0.45
N THR A 30 11.59 -8.70 1.55
CA THR A 30 11.89 -9.18 2.90
C THR A 30 10.95 -10.33 3.31
N ARG A 31 9.66 -10.21 2.96
CA ARG A 31 8.69 -11.28 3.23
C ARG A 31 8.93 -12.51 2.34
N LEU A 32 9.15 -12.33 1.03
CA LEU A 32 9.33 -13.43 0.09
C LEU A 32 10.64 -14.21 0.31
N THR A 33 11.67 -13.54 0.82
CA THR A 33 12.95 -14.16 1.22
C THR A 33 12.95 -14.67 2.66
N GLU A 34 11.80 -14.63 3.36
CA GLU A 34 11.63 -15.08 4.75
C GLU A 34 12.53 -14.36 5.75
N SER A 35 12.96 -13.15 5.43
CA SER A 35 13.97 -12.39 6.18
C SER A 35 13.40 -11.59 7.36
N GLY A 36 12.08 -11.45 7.48
CA GLY A 36 11.43 -10.48 8.37
C GLY A 36 11.44 -10.82 9.88
N LEU A 37 12.16 -11.85 10.31
CA LEU A 37 12.37 -12.24 11.71
C LEU A 37 13.85 -12.33 12.09
N SER A 38 14.77 -11.91 11.22
CA SER A 38 16.22 -11.99 11.43
C SER A 38 16.73 -11.02 12.50
N ILE A 39 16.02 -9.89 12.71
CA ILE A 39 16.35 -8.87 13.72
C ILE A 39 15.31 -8.94 14.84
N VAL A 40 15.64 -9.61 15.92
CA VAL A 40 14.72 -9.96 17.02
C VAL A 40 14.46 -8.82 18.01
N GLU A 41 15.20 -7.72 17.93
CA GLU A 41 15.08 -6.60 18.86
C GLU A 41 14.46 -5.38 18.20
N TRP A 42 13.62 -4.66 18.97
CA TRP A 42 13.15 -3.35 18.56
C TRP A 42 14.10 -2.26 19.03
N ARG A 43 14.93 -1.80 18.11
CA ARG A 43 15.87 -0.69 18.36
C ARG A 43 15.58 0.46 17.39
N PRO A 44 14.60 1.33 17.68
CA PRO A 44 14.15 2.35 16.73
C PRO A 44 15.26 3.37 16.40
N VAL A 45 16.13 3.71 17.32
CA VAL A 45 17.22 4.69 17.13
C VAL A 45 18.55 3.96 16.95
N THR A 46 18.98 3.15 17.91
CA THR A 46 20.32 2.51 17.92
C THR A 46 20.48 1.43 16.84
N GLY A 47 19.39 0.84 16.33
CA GLY A 47 19.41 -0.14 15.24
C GLY A 47 19.61 0.44 13.84
N MET A 48 20.13 1.69 13.74
CA MET A 48 20.51 2.29 12.44
C MET A 48 21.87 1.81 11.97
N VAL A 49 22.76 1.43 12.88
CA VAL A 49 24.09 0.91 12.54
C VAL A 49 24.00 -0.61 12.47
N PRO A 50 24.38 -1.24 11.35
CA PRO A 50 24.45 -2.69 11.26
C PRO A 50 25.66 -3.22 12.06
N PRO A 51 25.76 -4.54 12.32
CA PRO A 51 26.96 -5.12 12.91
C PRO A 51 28.20 -4.82 12.05
N LEU A 52 29.27 -4.29 12.67
CA LEU A 52 30.49 -3.87 11.98
C LEU A 52 31.65 -4.85 12.20
N SER A 53 31.57 -5.69 13.22
CA SER A 53 32.60 -6.69 13.57
C SER A 53 32.05 -8.11 13.48
N GLN A 54 32.98 -9.08 13.33
CA GLN A 54 32.62 -10.49 13.33
C GLN A 54 31.94 -10.92 14.65
N ALA A 55 32.40 -10.34 15.78
CA ALA A 55 31.81 -10.60 17.09
C ALA A 55 30.35 -10.10 17.18
N GLU A 56 30.07 -8.92 16.65
CA GLU A 56 28.70 -8.38 16.61
C GLU A 56 27.79 -9.22 15.70
N TRP A 57 28.29 -9.66 14.52
CA TRP A 57 27.53 -10.56 13.65
C TRP A 57 27.22 -11.89 14.34
N ALA A 58 28.19 -12.47 15.05
CA ALA A 58 27.96 -13.69 15.82
C ALA A 58 26.92 -13.46 16.95
N ALA A 59 26.97 -12.31 17.63
CA ALA A 59 26.02 -11.98 18.68
C ALA A 59 24.57 -11.82 18.15
N GLU A 60 24.38 -11.16 17.01
CA GLU A 60 23.05 -11.06 16.39
C GLU A 60 22.55 -12.43 15.90
N PHE A 61 23.44 -13.28 15.36
CA PHE A 61 23.08 -14.62 14.96
C PHE A 61 22.67 -15.51 16.15
N GLU A 62 23.36 -15.43 17.30
CA GLU A 62 22.96 -16.17 18.51
C GLU A 62 21.55 -15.76 18.99
N LYS A 63 21.16 -14.47 18.85
CA LYS A 63 19.79 -14.01 19.15
C LYS A 63 18.76 -14.60 18.19
N TYR A 64 19.12 -14.76 16.92
CA TYR A 64 18.24 -15.38 15.92
C TYR A 64 18.05 -16.88 16.17
N LYS A 65 19.09 -17.57 16.67
CA LYS A 65 19.06 -19.03 16.90
C LYS A 65 18.03 -19.49 17.93
N VAL A 66 17.55 -18.59 18.80
CA VAL A 66 16.59 -18.94 19.86
C VAL A 66 15.12 -18.80 19.45
N ILE A 67 14.83 -18.33 18.22
CA ILE A 67 13.45 -18.18 17.76
C ILE A 67 12.98 -19.43 16.98
N PRO A 68 11.65 -19.70 16.95
CA PRO A 68 11.09 -20.87 16.28
C PRO A 68 11.45 -20.99 14.79
N GLN A 69 11.60 -19.86 14.08
CA GLN A 69 11.98 -19.88 12.67
C GLN A 69 13.35 -20.54 12.46
N TYR A 70 14.34 -20.23 13.30
CA TYR A 70 15.64 -20.89 13.18
C TYR A 70 15.55 -22.38 13.52
N GLU A 71 14.92 -22.71 14.63
CA GLU A 71 14.90 -24.09 15.11
C GLU A 71 14.15 -25.05 14.19
N LEU A 72 13.06 -24.60 13.58
CA LEU A 72 12.16 -25.45 12.80
C LEU A 72 12.37 -25.34 11.28
N VAL A 73 12.92 -24.22 10.78
CA VAL A 73 13.07 -23.97 9.35
C VAL A 73 14.52 -23.82 8.92
N ASN A 74 15.31 -23.02 9.67
CA ASN A 74 16.66 -22.61 9.27
C ASN A 74 17.76 -23.28 10.10
N ARG A 75 17.48 -24.40 10.75
CA ARG A 75 18.44 -25.13 11.60
C ARG A 75 19.68 -25.53 10.80
N GLY A 76 20.85 -25.11 11.28
CA GLY A 76 22.11 -25.36 10.58
C GLY A 76 22.52 -24.29 9.56
N MET A 77 21.72 -23.21 9.44
CA MET A 77 22.08 -22.04 8.64
C MET A 77 23.49 -21.53 9.02
N SER A 78 24.27 -21.16 8.02
CA SER A 78 25.58 -20.53 8.24
C SER A 78 25.43 -19.07 8.64
N LEU A 79 26.50 -18.49 9.22
CA LEU A 79 26.54 -17.05 9.52
C LEU A 79 26.39 -16.20 8.23
N ASP A 80 26.93 -16.68 7.12
CA ASP A 80 26.85 -15.91 5.85
C ASP A 80 25.43 -15.96 5.27
N ASP A 81 24.71 -17.06 5.36
CA ASP A 81 23.29 -17.13 5.00
C ASP A 81 22.44 -16.22 5.91
N PHE A 82 22.75 -16.21 7.23
CA PHE A 82 22.09 -15.30 8.17
C PHE A 82 22.29 -13.83 7.79
N LYS A 83 23.49 -13.42 7.36
CA LYS A 83 23.76 -12.05 6.90
C LYS A 83 22.86 -11.66 5.73
N VAL A 84 22.55 -12.58 4.81
CA VAL A 84 21.68 -12.30 3.67
C VAL A 84 20.27 -11.92 4.13
N ILE A 85 19.67 -12.71 5.01
CA ILE A 85 18.33 -12.40 5.55
C ILE A 85 18.34 -11.16 6.44
N TYR A 86 19.41 -10.96 7.21
CA TYR A 86 19.58 -9.77 8.04
C TYR A 86 19.60 -8.49 7.20
N TRP A 87 20.34 -8.47 6.07
CA TRP A 87 20.42 -7.29 5.21
C TRP A 87 19.09 -6.91 4.61
N TRP A 88 18.26 -7.86 4.18
CA TRP A 88 16.92 -7.56 3.67
C TRP A 88 16.06 -6.87 4.74
N GLU A 89 16.04 -7.39 5.94
CA GLU A 89 15.27 -6.80 7.04
C GLU A 89 15.84 -5.45 7.47
N TRP A 90 17.17 -5.34 7.58
CA TRP A 90 17.82 -4.09 7.97
C TRP A 90 17.55 -2.97 6.96
N VAL A 91 17.67 -3.23 5.65
CA VAL A 91 17.36 -2.25 4.59
C VAL A 91 15.90 -1.80 4.70
N HIS A 92 14.95 -2.74 4.89
CA HIS A 92 13.55 -2.38 5.09
C HIS A 92 13.35 -1.47 6.30
N ARG A 93 13.98 -1.78 7.43
CA ARG A 93 13.91 -0.98 8.66
C ARG A 93 14.58 0.40 8.50
N ILE A 94 15.68 0.50 7.76
CA ILE A 94 16.36 1.78 7.47
C ILE A 94 15.49 2.67 6.56
N LEU A 95 14.90 2.11 5.53
CA LEU A 95 13.98 2.85 4.67
C LEU A 95 12.79 3.41 5.46
N GLY A 96 12.22 2.62 6.39
CA GLY A 96 11.15 3.11 7.26
C GLY A 96 11.58 4.32 8.13
N ARG A 97 12.81 4.27 8.70
CA ARG A 97 13.37 5.42 9.45
C ARG A 97 13.64 6.63 8.56
N LEU A 98 14.18 6.37 7.37
CA LEU A 98 14.46 7.42 6.38
C LEU A 98 13.18 8.15 5.95
N ILE A 99 12.05 7.45 5.79
CA ILE A 99 10.75 8.08 5.53
C ILE A 99 10.40 9.05 6.66
N GLY A 100 10.57 8.64 7.92
CA GLY A 100 10.29 9.51 9.07
C GLY A 100 11.12 10.80 9.06
N VAL A 101 12.42 10.68 8.81
CA VAL A 101 13.35 11.83 8.73
C VAL A 101 13.06 12.70 7.50
N ALA A 102 12.88 12.07 6.33
CA ALA A 102 12.58 12.75 5.06
C ALA A 102 11.21 13.45 5.08
N PHE A 103 10.30 13.00 5.92
CA PHE A 103 9.04 13.69 6.15
C PHE A 103 9.22 14.84 7.18
N LEU A 104 9.73 14.53 8.37
CA LEU A 104 9.72 15.44 9.51
C LEU A 104 10.59 16.68 9.29
N LEU A 105 11.85 16.52 8.83
CA LEU A 105 12.76 17.64 8.71
C LEU A 105 12.29 18.70 7.69
N PRO A 106 11.89 18.32 6.45
CA PRO A 106 11.33 19.30 5.53
C PRO A 106 9.96 19.82 5.97
N PHE A 107 9.12 19.02 6.66
CA PHE A 107 7.86 19.49 7.22
C PHE A 107 8.07 20.67 8.19
N LEU A 108 8.98 20.51 9.15
CA LEU A 108 9.33 21.59 10.10
C LEU A 108 9.94 22.79 9.41
N TRP A 109 10.81 22.57 8.43
CA TRP A 109 11.41 23.64 7.63
C TRP A 109 10.36 24.43 6.85
N PHE A 110 9.47 23.76 6.11
CA PHE A 110 8.43 24.41 5.34
C PHE A 110 7.38 25.08 6.24
N LEU A 111 7.11 24.51 7.43
CA LEU A 111 6.23 25.12 8.42
C LEU A 111 6.83 26.43 8.94
N TRP A 112 8.12 26.43 9.30
CA TRP A 112 8.86 27.62 9.75
C TRP A 112 8.93 28.71 8.66
N ARG A 113 9.14 28.31 7.40
CA ARG A 113 9.15 29.22 6.25
C ARG A 113 7.76 29.73 5.84
N GLY A 114 6.68 29.27 6.50
CA GLY A 114 5.31 29.63 6.12
C GLY A 114 4.89 29.11 4.73
N ALA A 115 5.63 28.14 4.16
CA ALA A 115 5.37 27.60 2.82
C ALA A 115 4.20 26.62 2.76
N ILE A 116 3.71 26.13 3.92
CA ILE A 116 2.56 25.21 4.04
C ILE A 116 1.30 26.03 4.33
N ALA A 117 0.34 25.96 3.41
CA ALA A 117 -0.95 26.61 3.58
C ALA A 117 -1.65 26.13 4.88
N PRO A 118 -2.30 27.01 5.65
CA PRO A 118 -2.94 26.65 6.92
C PRO A 118 -3.88 25.45 6.83
N GLY A 119 -4.67 25.36 5.76
CA GLY A 119 -5.61 24.25 5.52
C GLY A 119 -4.97 22.88 5.27
N MET A 120 -3.66 22.81 5.02
CA MET A 120 -2.93 21.56 4.79
C MET A 120 -2.23 21.02 6.05
N ARG A 121 -1.96 21.91 7.04
CA ARG A 121 -1.12 21.58 8.20
C ARG A 121 -1.65 20.39 8.99
N ALA A 122 -2.93 20.39 9.30
CA ALA A 122 -3.58 19.29 10.03
C ALA A 122 -3.46 17.96 9.28
N GLY A 123 -3.70 17.95 7.95
CA GLY A 123 -3.57 16.74 7.13
C GLY A 123 -2.15 16.18 7.12
N LEU A 124 -1.13 17.04 7.03
CA LEU A 124 0.28 16.64 7.09
C LEU A 124 0.67 16.09 8.47
N VAL A 125 0.16 16.70 9.56
CA VAL A 125 0.34 16.17 10.92
C VAL A 125 -0.28 14.78 11.06
N VAL A 126 -1.49 14.58 10.53
CA VAL A 126 -2.15 13.25 10.53
C VAL A 126 -1.31 12.23 9.76
N ILE A 127 -0.78 12.56 8.56
CA ILE A 127 0.10 11.67 7.80
C ILE A 127 1.34 11.31 8.61
N PHE A 128 1.96 12.27 9.30
CA PHE A 128 3.12 12.02 10.16
C PHE A 128 2.79 11.08 11.33
N ILE A 129 1.67 11.31 12.00
CA ILE A 129 1.20 10.44 13.10
C ILE A 129 0.94 9.02 12.59
N LEU A 130 0.28 8.87 11.43
CA LEU A 130 0.06 7.56 10.81
C LEU A 130 1.39 6.88 10.47
N GLY A 131 2.41 7.63 10.03
CA GLY A 131 3.76 7.12 9.83
C GLY A 131 4.43 6.60 11.12
N ALA A 132 4.25 7.30 12.24
CA ALA A 132 4.72 6.84 13.53
C ALA A 132 3.98 5.57 14.00
N VAL A 133 2.66 5.55 13.85
CA VAL A 133 1.81 4.37 14.13
C VAL A 133 2.24 3.19 13.26
N GLN A 134 2.56 3.42 11.98
CA GLN A 134 3.06 2.39 11.07
C GLN A 134 4.33 1.70 11.59
N GLY A 135 5.25 2.44 12.21
CA GLY A 135 6.43 1.87 12.85
C GLY A 135 6.06 0.95 14.03
N GLY A 136 5.13 1.38 14.89
CA GLY A 136 4.61 0.56 15.99
C GLY A 136 3.87 -0.69 15.51
N VAL A 137 3.06 -0.56 14.47
CA VAL A 137 2.34 -1.69 13.82
C VAL A 137 3.33 -2.67 13.20
N GLY A 138 4.42 -2.17 12.59
CA GLY A 138 5.48 -3.03 12.06
C GLY A 138 6.15 -3.87 13.15
N TRP A 139 6.42 -3.27 14.30
CA TRP A 139 6.95 -4.03 15.43
C TRP A 139 5.92 -5.01 16.00
N TRP A 140 4.68 -4.61 16.17
CA TRP A 140 3.59 -5.51 16.61
C TRP A 140 3.44 -6.73 15.68
N MET A 141 3.65 -6.54 14.37
CA MET A 141 3.69 -7.63 13.38
C MET A 141 4.89 -8.54 13.62
N VAL A 142 6.12 -8.01 13.72
CA VAL A 142 7.35 -8.79 13.92
C VAL A 142 7.29 -9.58 15.23
N ALA A 143 6.85 -8.95 16.34
CA ALA A 143 6.73 -9.57 17.64
C ALA A 143 5.84 -10.83 17.62
N SER A 144 4.90 -10.94 16.69
CA SER A 144 4.04 -12.13 16.55
C SER A 144 4.78 -13.39 16.09
N GLY A 145 5.92 -13.23 15.41
CA GLY A 145 6.71 -14.35 14.89
C GLY A 145 7.89 -14.76 15.77
N LEU A 146 8.16 -14.03 16.87
CA LEU A 146 9.35 -14.26 17.66
C LEU A 146 9.21 -15.33 18.77
N ALA A 147 7.97 -15.67 19.16
CA ALA A 147 7.75 -16.55 20.32
C ALA A 147 7.19 -17.94 19.94
N GLU A 148 6.13 -18.02 19.15
CA GLU A 148 5.39 -19.26 18.92
C GLU A 148 5.21 -19.64 17.45
N ARG A 149 5.53 -18.71 16.53
CA ARG A 149 5.29 -18.87 15.10
C ARG A 149 6.61 -18.89 14.33
N ILE A 150 6.63 -19.59 13.21
CA ILE A 150 7.75 -19.58 12.26
C ILE A 150 7.68 -18.43 11.23
N HIS A 151 6.55 -17.71 11.18
CA HIS A 151 6.30 -16.55 10.35
C HIS A 151 5.52 -15.50 11.15
N VAL A 152 5.57 -14.24 10.70
CA VAL A 152 4.71 -13.19 11.23
C VAL A 152 3.22 -13.53 11.04
N SER A 153 2.37 -13.05 11.93
CA SER A 153 0.91 -13.20 11.82
C SER A 153 0.40 -12.56 10.52
N HIS A 154 -0.37 -13.30 9.73
CA HIS A 154 -0.88 -12.88 8.42
C HIS A 154 -1.88 -11.72 8.52
N ASP A 155 -2.69 -11.66 9.57
CA ASP A 155 -3.61 -10.58 9.87
C ASP A 155 -2.85 -9.29 10.22
N ARG A 156 -1.79 -9.35 11.05
CA ARG A 156 -0.94 -8.20 11.38
C ARG A 156 -0.15 -7.74 10.16
N LEU A 157 0.30 -8.65 9.31
CA LEU A 157 0.93 -8.34 8.02
C LEU A 157 -0.05 -7.59 7.11
N ALA A 158 -1.28 -8.07 7.00
CA ALA A 158 -2.31 -7.44 6.17
C ALA A 158 -2.65 -6.02 6.67
N PHE A 159 -2.73 -5.84 7.99
CA PHE A 159 -2.95 -4.53 8.60
C PHE A 159 -1.77 -3.58 8.35
N HIS A 160 -0.53 -4.02 8.61
CA HIS A 160 0.69 -3.24 8.37
C HIS A 160 0.82 -2.79 6.91
N PHE A 161 0.63 -3.71 5.97
CA PHE A 161 0.70 -3.44 4.54
C PHE A 161 -0.38 -2.46 4.07
N THR A 162 -1.63 -2.66 4.51
CA THR A 162 -2.75 -1.79 4.13
C THR A 162 -2.60 -0.39 4.70
N LEU A 163 -2.12 -0.24 5.93
CA LEU A 163 -1.86 1.06 6.54
C LEU A 163 -0.76 1.82 5.77
N ALA A 164 0.30 1.14 5.32
CA ALA A 164 1.32 1.74 4.45
C ALA A 164 0.71 2.26 3.14
N CYS A 165 -0.22 1.50 2.53
CA CYS A 165 -0.91 1.91 1.30
C CYS A 165 -1.87 3.10 1.53
N VAL A 166 -2.51 3.20 2.70
CA VAL A 166 -3.32 4.37 3.09
C VAL A 166 -2.45 5.61 3.23
N ILE A 167 -1.29 5.50 3.90
CA ILE A 167 -0.33 6.60 4.03
C ILE A 167 0.18 7.04 2.64
N TYR A 168 0.51 6.07 1.79
CA TYR A 168 0.92 6.32 0.41
C TYR A 168 -0.16 7.07 -0.38
N ALA A 169 -1.41 6.61 -0.33
CA ALA A 169 -2.54 7.26 -0.99
C ALA A 169 -2.75 8.71 -0.49
N ALA A 170 -2.64 8.93 0.83
CA ALA A 170 -2.75 10.26 1.43
C ALA A 170 -1.63 11.21 0.97
N LEU A 171 -0.38 10.72 0.84
CA LEU A 171 0.74 11.48 0.30
C LEU A 171 0.49 11.87 -1.17
N ILE A 172 0.10 10.91 -2.02
CA ILE A 172 -0.22 11.16 -3.44
C ILE A 172 -1.35 12.18 -3.56
N TRP A 173 -2.45 11.98 -2.82
CA TRP A 173 -3.58 12.91 -2.80
C TRP A 173 -3.15 14.32 -2.41
N THR A 174 -2.38 14.46 -1.34
CA THR A 174 -1.93 15.76 -0.83
C THR A 174 -0.98 16.44 -1.82
N ALA A 175 -0.05 15.69 -2.43
CA ALA A 175 0.84 16.20 -3.45
C ALA A 175 0.10 16.63 -4.73
N ALA A 176 -0.90 15.86 -5.15
CA ALA A 176 -1.71 16.16 -6.33
C ALA A 176 -2.52 17.45 -6.15
N ARG A 177 -3.04 17.73 -4.96
CA ARG A 177 -3.75 18.99 -4.66
C ARG A 177 -2.89 20.24 -4.78
N LEU A 178 -1.57 20.11 -4.79
CA LEU A 178 -0.63 21.21 -5.03
C LEU A 178 -0.29 21.42 -6.53
N LEU A 179 -0.84 20.59 -7.43
CA LEU A 179 -0.75 20.86 -8.86
C LEU A 179 -1.64 22.06 -9.23
N PRO A 180 -1.29 22.80 -10.29
CA PRO A 180 -2.17 23.88 -10.80
C PRO A 180 -3.58 23.33 -11.02
N ALA A 181 -4.59 24.09 -10.61
CA ALA A 181 -5.96 23.74 -10.91
C ALA A 181 -6.20 23.90 -12.42
N THR A 182 -6.80 22.91 -13.07
CA THR A 182 -7.36 23.07 -14.40
C THR A 182 -8.67 23.85 -14.28
N ALA A 183 -8.91 24.79 -15.19
CA ALA A 183 -10.11 25.64 -15.19
C ALA A 183 -11.41 24.89 -15.60
N ALA A 184 -11.41 23.57 -15.56
CA ALA A 184 -12.55 22.75 -15.94
C ALA A 184 -13.68 22.84 -14.90
N ALA A 185 -14.93 22.85 -15.39
CA ALA A 185 -16.12 22.74 -14.56
C ALA A 185 -16.02 21.51 -13.63
N ALA A 186 -16.61 21.63 -12.43
CA ALA A 186 -16.60 20.55 -11.46
C ALA A 186 -17.29 19.31 -12.03
N ALA A 187 -16.59 18.19 -12.06
CA ALA A 187 -17.16 16.92 -12.53
C ALA A 187 -18.40 16.53 -11.68
N PRO A 188 -19.41 15.87 -12.28
CA PRO A 188 -20.57 15.40 -11.54
C PRO A 188 -20.22 14.57 -10.32
N VAL A 189 -20.97 14.74 -9.22
CA VAL A 189 -20.72 14.07 -7.93
C VAL A 189 -20.61 12.56 -8.08
N ARG A 190 -21.43 11.93 -8.94
CA ARG A 190 -21.41 10.49 -9.17
C ARG A 190 -20.06 9.98 -9.71
N LEU A 191 -19.41 10.73 -10.60
CA LEU A 191 -18.06 10.36 -11.12
C LEU A 191 -17.02 10.44 -10.03
N ARG A 192 -17.04 11.47 -9.19
CA ARG A 192 -16.16 11.57 -8.03
C ARG A 192 -16.38 10.43 -7.06
N VAL A 193 -17.62 10.12 -6.72
CA VAL A 193 -17.96 9.02 -5.81
C VAL A 193 -17.48 7.69 -6.39
N GLY A 194 -17.73 7.42 -7.69
CA GLY A 194 -17.24 6.23 -8.36
C GLY A 194 -15.71 6.06 -8.28
N ALA A 195 -14.96 7.13 -8.54
CA ALA A 195 -13.51 7.11 -8.44
C ALA A 195 -13.02 6.86 -6.99
N ILE A 196 -13.66 7.48 -5.99
CA ILE A 196 -13.34 7.24 -4.57
C ILE A 196 -13.66 5.80 -4.17
N VAL A 197 -14.80 5.25 -4.61
CA VAL A 197 -15.17 3.85 -4.37
C VAL A 197 -14.10 2.90 -4.92
N ILE A 198 -13.59 3.17 -6.13
CA ILE A 198 -12.51 2.36 -6.71
C ILE A 198 -11.25 2.43 -5.85
N VAL A 199 -10.85 3.59 -5.34
CA VAL A 199 -9.70 3.72 -4.43
C VAL A 199 -9.92 2.92 -3.15
N VAL A 200 -11.10 2.99 -2.55
CA VAL A 200 -11.43 2.23 -1.33
C VAL A 200 -11.40 0.73 -1.59
N LEU A 201 -12.01 0.27 -2.69
CA LEU A 201 -11.99 -1.15 -3.08
C LEU A 201 -10.56 -1.64 -3.39
N THR A 202 -9.71 -0.77 -3.97
CA THR A 202 -8.29 -1.09 -4.18
C THR A 202 -7.57 -1.31 -2.83
N LEU A 203 -7.85 -0.50 -1.80
CA LEU A 203 -7.29 -0.72 -0.46
C LEU A 203 -7.82 -2.01 0.19
N VAL A 204 -9.11 -2.34 -0.01
CA VAL A 204 -9.66 -3.64 0.42
C VAL A 204 -8.95 -4.79 -0.30
N GLN A 205 -8.71 -4.65 -1.61
CA GLN A 205 -7.98 -5.65 -2.40
C GLN A 205 -6.54 -5.84 -1.92
N PHE A 206 -5.87 -4.78 -1.47
CA PHE A 206 -4.56 -4.88 -0.82
C PHE A 206 -4.61 -5.70 0.47
N PHE A 207 -5.59 -5.46 1.32
CA PHE A 207 -5.77 -6.22 2.56
C PHE A 207 -5.96 -7.72 2.27
N LEU A 208 -6.86 -8.05 1.33
CA LEU A 208 -7.10 -9.43 0.93
C LEU A 208 -5.86 -10.08 0.30
N GLY A 209 -5.12 -9.35 -0.54
CA GLY A 209 -3.87 -9.82 -1.14
C GLY A 209 -2.77 -10.06 -0.10
N ALA A 210 -2.69 -9.23 0.93
CA ALA A 210 -1.74 -9.41 2.02
C ALA A 210 -2.09 -10.64 2.90
N LEU A 211 -3.37 -10.96 3.09
CA LEU A 211 -3.79 -12.22 3.72
C LEU A 211 -3.36 -13.43 2.87
N VAL A 212 -3.57 -13.38 1.53
CA VAL A 212 -3.08 -14.45 0.61
C VAL A 212 -1.57 -14.62 0.74
N ALA A 213 -0.82 -13.51 0.76
CA ALA A 213 0.63 -13.56 0.92
C ALA A 213 1.02 -14.12 2.29
N GLY A 214 0.39 -13.66 3.38
CA GLY A 214 0.69 -14.09 4.74
C GLY A 214 0.43 -15.58 4.99
N LEU A 215 -0.69 -16.10 4.49
CA LEU A 215 -1.06 -17.53 4.56
C LEU A 215 -0.32 -18.40 3.53
N ARG A 216 0.49 -17.82 2.63
CA ARG A 216 1.08 -18.53 1.48
C ARG A 216 0.04 -19.24 0.61
N ALA A 217 -1.20 -18.76 0.61
CA ALA A 217 -2.29 -19.38 -0.10
C ALA A 217 -2.05 -19.46 -1.62
N GLY A 218 -1.25 -18.55 -2.18
CA GLY A 218 -0.82 -18.58 -3.57
C GLY A 218 0.07 -19.78 -3.96
N LEU A 219 0.57 -20.55 -3.00
CA LEU A 219 1.33 -21.79 -3.24
C LEU A 219 0.46 -23.06 -3.16
N ILE A 220 -0.81 -22.92 -2.77
CA ILE A 220 -1.69 -24.08 -2.53
C ILE A 220 -2.62 -24.33 -3.72
N TYR A 221 -3.28 -23.27 -4.23
CA TYR A 221 -4.26 -23.37 -5.31
C TYR A 221 -3.77 -22.61 -6.54
N ASN A 222 -2.98 -23.26 -7.38
CA ASN A 222 -2.24 -22.63 -8.50
C ASN A 222 -2.93 -22.72 -9.85
N THR A 223 -4.23 -23.02 -9.89
CA THR A 223 -5.02 -23.09 -11.13
C THR A 223 -5.81 -21.81 -11.38
N TRP A 224 -6.07 -21.48 -12.63
CA TRP A 224 -6.90 -20.36 -13.07
C TRP A 224 -7.52 -20.66 -14.46
N PRO A 225 -8.77 -20.30 -14.74
CA PRO A 225 -9.73 -19.53 -13.92
C PRO A 225 -10.37 -20.32 -12.78
N LEU A 226 -10.31 -21.63 -12.83
CA LEU A 226 -10.84 -22.50 -11.78
C LEU A 226 -9.93 -22.48 -10.55
N MET A 227 -10.47 -22.79 -9.40
CA MET A 227 -9.75 -23.06 -8.17
C MET A 227 -9.84 -24.57 -7.94
N ASP A 228 -8.75 -25.28 -8.27
CA ASP A 228 -8.69 -26.70 -8.56
C ASP A 228 -9.64 -27.07 -9.72
N ASP A 229 -10.77 -27.73 -9.46
CA ASP A 229 -11.74 -28.19 -10.45
C ASP A 229 -12.99 -27.29 -10.59
N ARG A 230 -13.13 -26.22 -9.75
CA ARG A 230 -14.34 -25.41 -9.64
C ARG A 230 -14.09 -23.93 -9.74
N PHE A 231 -15.00 -23.20 -10.36
CA PHE A 231 -14.98 -21.72 -10.33
C PHE A 231 -15.36 -21.19 -8.93
N ILE A 232 -16.35 -21.81 -8.28
CA ILE A 232 -16.70 -21.56 -6.88
C ILE A 232 -16.44 -22.86 -6.10
N PRO A 233 -15.48 -22.87 -5.15
CA PRO A 233 -15.23 -24.02 -4.29
C PRO A 233 -16.47 -24.41 -3.48
N ARG A 234 -16.50 -25.64 -2.97
CA ARG A 234 -17.62 -26.13 -2.16
C ARG A 234 -17.73 -25.33 -0.87
N SER A 235 -18.95 -25.09 -0.42
CA SER A 235 -19.19 -24.35 0.84
C SER A 235 -18.55 -25.02 2.06
N ALA A 236 -18.47 -26.36 2.06
CA ALA A 236 -17.80 -27.13 3.11
C ALA A 236 -16.28 -26.84 3.17
N ASP A 237 -15.65 -26.57 2.02
CA ASP A 237 -14.22 -26.26 1.94
C ASP A 237 -13.94 -24.78 2.27
N LEU A 238 -14.92 -23.90 1.96
CA LEU A 238 -14.84 -22.48 2.24
C LEU A 238 -15.11 -22.13 3.72
N PHE A 239 -15.94 -22.93 4.43
CA PHE A 239 -16.48 -22.55 5.74
C PHE A 239 -16.35 -23.67 6.78
N PHE A 240 -15.21 -24.37 6.82
CA PHE A 240 -14.99 -25.47 7.76
C PHE A 240 -14.61 -25.01 9.17
N ALA A 241 -14.05 -23.82 9.33
CA ALA A 241 -13.61 -23.33 10.63
C ALA A 241 -14.78 -22.74 11.44
N SER A 242 -14.74 -22.91 12.76
CA SER A 242 -15.69 -22.35 13.70
C SER A 242 -14.97 -21.44 14.71
N PRO A 243 -15.46 -20.24 14.97
CA PRO A 243 -16.63 -19.57 14.36
C PRO A 243 -16.40 -19.23 12.88
N VAL A 244 -17.48 -19.13 12.09
CA VAL A 244 -17.46 -18.98 10.63
C VAL A 244 -16.59 -17.82 10.13
N TRP A 245 -16.52 -16.71 10.88
CA TRP A 245 -15.69 -15.55 10.48
C TRP A 245 -14.19 -15.87 10.40
N LEU A 246 -13.68 -16.89 11.10
CA LEU A 246 -12.29 -17.32 11.02
C LEU A 246 -11.88 -17.73 9.59
N ASN A 247 -12.82 -18.27 8.81
CA ASN A 247 -12.52 -18.65 7.44
C ASN A 247 -12.10 -17.48 6.55
N PHE A 248 -12.56 -16.27 6.83
CA PHE A 248 -12.19 -15.08 6.06
C PHE A 248 -10.75 -14.60 6.30
N VAL A 249 -10.10 -15.09 7.33
CA VAL A 249 -8.73 -14.70 7.70
C VAL A 249 -7.78 -15.88 7.84
N GLU A 250 -8.24 -17.08 8.23
CA GLU A 250 -7.39 -18.25 8.53
C GLU A 250 -7.47 -19.37 7.46
N ASN A 251 -8.56 -19.42 6.68
CA ASN A 251 -8.72 -20.45 5.65
C ASN A 251 -8.09 -19.99 4.33
N ALA A 252 -6.98 -20.61 3.94
CA ALA A 252 -6.24 -20.28 2.73
C ALA A 252 -7.10 -20.31 1.46
N MET A 253 -8.06 -21.27 1.36
CA MET A 253 -8.98 -21.34 0.23
C MET A 253 -9.91 -20.14 0.18
N THR A 254 -10.57 -19.83 1.27
CA THR A 254 -11.50 -18.68 1.36
C THR A 254 -10.78 -17.35 1.14
N VAL A 255 -9.63 -17.18 1.75
CA VAL A 255 -8.82 -15.97 1.59
C VAL A 255 -8.39 -15.77 0.13
N GLN A 256 -7.91 -16.82 -0.54
CA GLN A 256 -7.52 -16.73 -1.94
C GLN A 256 -8.74 -16.52 -2.86
N PHE A 257 -9.86 -17.23 -2.59
CA PHE A 257 -11.10 -17.06 -3.32
C PHE A 257 -11.63 -15.62 -3.21
N ASN A 258 -11.66 -15.06 -2.01
CA ASN A 258 -12.11 -13.68 -1.78
C ASN A 258 -11.23 -12.67 -2.53
N HIS A 259 -9.91 -12.86 -2.52
CA HIS A 259 -8.98 -11.99 -3.26
C HIS A 259 -9.25 -12.01 -4.78
N ARG A 260 -9.49 -13.22 -5.36
CA ARG A 260 -9.83 -13.35 -6.77
C ARG A 260 -11.17 -12.67 -7.09
N MET A 261 -12.21 -12.95 -6.30
CA MET A 261 -13.56 -12.38 -6.52
C MET A 261 -13.57 -10.87 -6.35
N ALA A 262 -12.90 -10.35 -5.33
CA ALA A 262 -12.78 -8.90 -5.12
C ALA A 262 -12.03 -8.22 -6.29
N GLY A 263 -11.02 -8.87 -6.87
CA GLY A 263 -10.34 -8.38 -8.08
C GLY A 263 -11.27 -8.28 -9.28
N TYR A 264 -12.15 -9.28 -9.51
CA TYR A 264 -13.14 -9.23 -10.60
C TYR A 264 -14.20 -8.16 -10.35
N VAL A 265 -14.69 -8.03 -9.11
CA VAL A 265 -15.64 -6.97 -8.73
C VAL A 265 -15.01 -5.58 -8.93
N LEU A 266 -13.75 -5.40 -8.52
CA LEU A 266 -13.03 -4.15 -8.68
C LEU A 266 -12.88 -3.77 -10.17
N LEU A 267 -12.56 -4.73 -11.04
CA LEU A 267 -12.50 -4.49 -12.48
C LEU A 267 -13.87 -4.14 -13.05
N LEU A 268 -14.94 -4.85 -12.63
CA LEU A 268 -16.31 -4.55 -13.07
C LEU A 268 -16.71 -3.12 -12.68
N VAL A 269 -16.42 -2.70 -11.45
CA VAL A 269 -16.69 -1.34 -10.97
C VAL A 269 -15.89 -0.31 -11.79
N ALA A 270 -14.63 -0.61 -12.12
CA ALA A 270 -13.81 0.27 -12.96
C ALA A 270 -14.36 0.38 -14.40
N LEU A 271 -14.85 -0.71 -14.98
CA LEU A 271 -15.50 -0.70 -16.31
C LEU A 271 -16.81 0.11 -16.31
N VAL A 272 -17.64 -0.08 -15.28
CA VAL A 272 -18.89 0.70 -15.11
C VAL A 272 -18.55 2.19 -14.95
N HIS A 273 -17.52 2.51 -14.15
CA HIS A 273 -17.07 3.88 -13.97
C HIS A 273 -16.51 4.48 -15.28
N LEU A 274 -15.69 3.74 -16.02
CA LEU A 274 -15.17 4.15 -17.32
C LEU A 274 -16.31 4.44 -18.30
N PHE A 275 -17.33 3.58 -18.35
CA PHE A 275 -18.51 3.80 -19.18
C PHE A 275 -19.29 5.06 -18.76
N ASP A 276 -19.48 5.29 -17.45
CA ASP A 276 -20.14 6.51 -16.95
C ASP A 276 -19.34 7.78 -17.28
N VAL A 277 -18.00 7.74 -17.14
CA VAL A 277 -17.12 8.84 -17.57
C VAL A 277 -17.23 9.07 -19.08
N TRP A 278 -17.22 8.00 -19.87
CA TRP A 278 -17.27 8.09 -21.33
C TRP A 278 -18.56 8.77 -21.83
N ARG A 279 -19.72 8.40 -21.29
CA ARG A 279 -21.03 8.96 -21.71
C ARG A 279 -21.32 10.36 -21.15
N THR A 280 -20.52 10.84 -20.17
CA THR A 280 -20.75 12.16 -19.54
C THR A 280 -20.05 13.24 -20.34
N GLN A 281 -20.78 14.29 -20.79
CA GLN A 281 -20.22 15.42 -21.56
C GLN A 281 -19.34 16.32 -20.66
N ASP A 282 -19.85 16.73 -19.49
CA ASP A 282 -19.16 17.61 -18.53
C ASP A 282 -18.34 16.81 -17.51
N ARG A 283 -17.53 15.87 -17.99
CA ARG A 283 -16.75 14.95 -17.14
C ARG A 283 -15.47 15.54 -16.54
N GLY A 284 -15.10 16.74 -16.96
CA GLY A 284 -13.81 17.35 -16.63
C GLY A 284 -12.69 16.95 -17.58
N GLU A 285 -11.70 17.83 -17.70
CA GLU A 285 -10.56 17.66 -18.61
C GLU A 285 -9.72 16.44 -18.24
N GLY A 286 -9.44 15.59 -19.23
CA GLY A 286 -8.60 14.39 -19.06
C GLY A 286 -9.24 13.24 -18.29
N ALA A 287 -10.47 13.37 -17.75
CA ALA A 287 -11.11 12.34 -16.93
C ALA A 287 -11.22 11.00 -17.66
N LEU A 288 -11.57 11.01 -18.95
CA LEU A 288 -11.66 9.79 -19.76
C LEU A 288 -10.29 9.09 -19.89
N GLY A 289 -9.21 9.85 -20.16
CA GLY A 289 -7.87 9.29 -20.25
C GLY A 289 -7.42 8.62 -18.95
N TRP A 290 -7.70 9.27 -17.81
CA TRP A 290 -7.38 8.70 -16.49
C TRP A 290 -8.22 7.46 -16.16
N ALA A 291 -9.53 7.47 -16.44
CA ALA A 291 -10.38 6.30 -16.23
C ALA A 291 -9.96 5.12 -17.14
N THR A 292 -9.58 5.39 -18.40
CA THR A 292 -9.04 4.40 -19.32
C THR A 292 -7.73 3.83 -18.82
N ALA A 293 -6.77 4.68 -18.43
CA ALA A 293 -5.48 4.26 -17.90
C ALA A 293 -5.63 3.41 -16.63
N LEU A 294 -6.56 3.79 -15.72
CA LEU A 294 -6.87 3.01 -14.52
C LEU A 294 -7.40 1.61 -14.86
N THR A 295 -8.36 1.54 -15.78
CA THR A 295 -8.97 0.26 -16.21
C THR A 295 -7.93 -0.64 -16.88
N LEU A 296 -7.10 -0.10 -17.78
CA LEU A 296 -6.02 -0.87 -18.43
C LEU A 296 -4.97 -1.34 -17.42
N ALA A 297 -4.58 -0.49 -16.46
CA ALA A 297 -3.68 -0.88 -15.38
C ALA A 297 -4.26 -2.01 -14.51
N MET A 298 -5.58 -1.99 -14.25
CA MET A 298 -6.24 -3.09 -13.51
C MET A 298 -6.26 -4.39 -14.31
N VAL A 299 -6.51 -4.34 -15.62
CA VAL A 299 -6.43 -5.53 -16.49
C VAL A 299 -5.02 -6.12 -16.47
N ALA A 300 -3.99 -5.29 -16.63
CA ALA A 300 -2.59 -5.71 -16.54
C ALA A 300 -2.26 -6.30 -15.15
N GLN A 301 -2.77 -5.67 -14.09
CA GLN A 301 -2.58 -6.13 -12.71
C GLN A 301 -3.21 -7.50 -12.44
N ILE A 302 -4.40 -7.76 -12.96
CA ILE A 302 -5.04 -9.08 -12.90
C ILE A 302 -4.19 -10.10 -13.67
N GLY A 303 -3.72 -9.76 -14.86
CA GLY A 303 -2.81 -10.61 -15.64
C GLY A 303 -1.54 -10.97 -14.86
N LEU A 304 -0.89 -9.97 -14.22
CA LEU A 304 0.26 -10.22 -13.34
C LEU A 304 -0.09 -11.13 -12.16
N GLY A 305 -1.26 -10.97 -11.56
CA GLY A 305 -1.73 -11.83 -10.46
C GLY A 305 -1.93 -13.27 -10.91
N VAL A 306 -2.54 -13.48 -12.08
CA VAL A 306 -2.71 -14.80 -12.69
C VAL A 306 -1.35 -15.43 -12.99
N LEU A 307 -0.43 -14.71 -13.63
CA LEU A 307 0.93 -15.20 -13.92
C LEU A 307 1.67 -15.55 -12.63
N THR A 308 1.62 -14.70 -11.60
CA THR A 308 2.22 -14.98 -10.29
C THR A 308 1.68 -16.30 -9.71
N LEU A 309 0.36 -16.51 -9.81
CA LEU A 309 -0.29 -17.68 -9.26
C LEU A 309 0.09 -18.98 -9.98
N ILE A 310 -0.07 -19.01 -11.31
CA ILE A 310 0.16 -20.26 -12.10
C ILE A 310 1.64 -20.65 -12.16
N HIS A 311 2.55 -19.70 -11.92
CA HIS A 311 3.99 -19.98 -11.82
C HIS A 311 4.46 -20.24 -10.38
N HIS A 312 3.55 -20.50 -9.42
CA HIS A 312 3.91 -20.83 -8.02
C HIS A 312 4.65 -19.72 -7.29
N VAL A 313 4.23 -18.46 -7.52
CA VAL A 313 4.66 -17.27 -6.79
C VAL A 313 6.19 -17.03 -6.88
N PRO A 314 6.80 -16.95 -8.07
CA PRO A 314 8.19 -16.59 -8.18
C PRO A 314 8.40 -15.15 -7.68
N ILE A 315 9.56 -14.88 -7.08
CA ILE A 315 9.83 -13.63 -6.35
C ILE A 315 9.68 -12.40 -7.26
N ASP A 316 10.17 -12.46 -8.48
CA ASP A 316 10.10 -11.40 -9.48
C ASP A 316 8.66 -11.05 -9.86
N LEU A 317 7.82 -12.06 -10.21
CA LEU A 317 6.41 -11.83 -10.53
C LEU A 317 5.62 -11.35 -9.31
N ALA A 318 5.90 -11.88 -8.12
CA ALA A 318 5.24 -11.45 -6.89
C ALA A 318 5.56 -9.99 -6.55
N LEU A 319 6.82 -9.55 -6.72
CA LEU A 319 7.22 -8.15 -6.54
C LEU A 319 6.65 -7.24 -7.62
N LEU A 320 6.61 -7.69 -8.89
CA LEU A 320 5.96 -6.95 -9.97
C LEU A 320 4.46 -6.79 -9.71
N HIS A 321 3.78 -7.84 -9.25
CA HIS A 321 2.36 -7.79 -8.89
C HIS A 321 2.13 -6.80 -7.73
N GLN A 322 2.97 -6.80 -6.71
CA GLN A 322 2.89 -5.86 -5.60
C GLN A 322 3.15 -4.40 -6.04
N ALA A 323 4.20 -4.17 -6.83
CA ALA A 323 4.53 -2.84 -7.36
C ALA A 323 3.44 -2.33 -8.33
N GLY A 324 2.94 -3.21 -9.21
CA GLY A 324 1.84 -2.88 -10.13
C GLY A 324 0.56 -2.48 -9.40
N ALA A 325 0.24 -3.12 -8.28
CA ALA A 325 -0.90 -2.73 -7.45
C ALA A 325 -0.75 -1.29 -6.92
N LEU A 326 0.46 -0.88 -6.48
CA LEU A 326 0.72 0.51 -6.08
C LEU A 326 0.59 1.49 -7.25
N VAL A 327 0.94 1.09 -8.48
CA VAL A 327 0.70 1.90 -9.68
C VAL A 327 -0.81 2.08 -9.93
N VAL A 328 -1.61 1.01 -9.80
CA VAL A 328 -3.09 1.09 -9.88
C VAL A 328 -3.63 2.06 -8.84
N LEU A 329 -3.17 1.96 -7.58
CA LEU A 329 -3.58 2.87 -6.51
C LEU A 329 -3.19 4.33 -6.83
N THR A 330 -1.99 4.56 -7.35
CA THR A 330 -1.52 5.90 -7.75
C THR A 330 -2.43 6.51 -8.80
N ILE A 331 -2.73 5.77 -9.88
CA ILE A 331 -3.60 6.23 -10.95
C ILE A 331 -5.01 6.49 -10.42
N GLY A 332 -5.54 5.59 -9.57
CA GLY A 332 -6.85 5.73 -8.95
C GLY A 332 -6.97 6.98 -8.07
N VAL A 333 -5.96 7.22 -7.21
CA VAL A 333 -5.93 8.41 -6.34
C VAL A 333 -5.82 9.70 -7.15
N LEU A 334 -4.97 9.74 -8.18
CA LEU A 334 -4.84 10.90 -9.07
C LEU A 334 -6.12 11.16 -9.86
N HIS A 335 -6.78 10.10 -10.33
CA HIS A 335 -8.07 10.22 -11.01
C HIS A 335 -9.15 10.78 -10.07
N ALA A 336 -9.26 10.24 -8.85
CA ALA A 336 -10.23 10.69 -7.85
C ALA A 336 -9.98 12.14 -7.40
N GLU A 337 -8.71 12.54 -7.24
CA GLU A 337 -8.35 13.92 -6.89
C GLU A 337 -8.76 14.90 -7.99
N ARG A 338 -8.49 14.58 -9.27
CA ARG A 338 -8.86 15.42 -10.41
C ARG A 338 -10.36 15.66 -10.53
N LEU A 339 -11.18 14.67 -10.17
CA LEU A 339 -12.65 14.79 -10.16
C LEU A 339 -13.17 15.54 -8.92
N THR A 340 -12.30 15.83 -7.93
CA THR A 340 -12.71 16.46 -6.67
C THR A 340 -12.48 17.97 -6.71
N PRO A 341 -13.53 18.80 -6.50
CA PRO A 341 -13.41 20.25 -6.50
C PRO A 341 -12.38 20.73 -5.48
N ARG A 342 -11.62 21.75 -5.82
CA ARG A 342 -10.68 22.40 -4.90
C ARG A 342 -11.38 23.57 -4.19
N ARG A 343 -11.16 23.73 -2.88
CA ARG A 343 -11.84 24.75 -2.05
C ARG A 343 -11.73 26.17 -2.60
N ALA A 344 -10.63 26.54 -3.27
CA ALA A 344 -10.49 27.87 -3.89
C ALA A 344 -11.51 28.10 -5.01
N ALA A 345 -11.71 27.10 -5.89
CA ALA A 345 -12.72 27.20 -6.96
C ALA A 345 -14.14 27.32 -6.38
N GLN A 346 -14.46 26.61 -5.30
CA GLN A 346 -15.75 26.71 -4.61
C GLN A 346 -15.98 28.09 -3.96
N ALA A 347 -14.94 28.73 -3.43
CA ALA A 347 -15.02 30.07 -2.86
C ALA A 347 -15.26 31.13 -3.94
N ASP A 348 -14.61 30.99 -5.10
CA ASP A 348 -14.78 31.88 -6.24
C ASP A 348 -16.15 31.72 -6.90
N GLU A 349 -16.65 30.48 -7.04
CA GLU A 349 -18.00 30.20 -7.53
C GLU A 349 -19.08 30.72 -6.56
N ALA A 350 -18.91 30.55 -5.24
CA ALA A 350 -19.82 31.05 -4.24
C ALA A 350 -19.85 32.60 -4.25
N LYS A 351 -18.69 33.26 -4.43
CA LYS A 351 -18.59 34.70 -4.56
C LYS A 351 -19.26 35.21 -5.84
N ALA A 352 -19.00 34.57 -6.98
CA ALA A 352 -19.64 34.90 -8.25
C ALA A 352 -21.16 34.72 -8.21
N ALA A 353 -21.67 33.67 -7.53
CA ALA A 353 -23.10 33.44 -7.33
C ALA A 353 -23.75 34.46 -6.39
N LEU A 354 -23.01 34.99 -5.40
CA LEU A 354 -23.46 36.08 -4.53
C LEU A 354 -23.50 37.40 -5.29
N ASP A 355 -22.46 37.71 -6.06
CA ASP A 355 -22.39 38.93 -6.89
C ASP A 355 -23.49 38.96 -7.99
N ALA A 356 -23.83 37.80 -8.55
CA ALA A 356 -24.94 37.67 -9.54
C ALA A 356 -26.36 37.81 -8.95
N ARG A 357 -26.53 37.66 -7.63
CA ARG A 357 -27.80 37.85 -6.92
C ARG A 357 -28.00 39.28 -6.39
N SER A 358 -26.95 40.09 -6.43
CA SER A 358 -26.93 41.46 -5.97
C SER A 358 -27.18 42.48 -7.12
N VAL A 359 -27.32 42.01 -8.36
CA VAL A 359 -27.71 42.73 -9.55
C VAL A 359 -29.17 42.36 -9.92
#